data_dfd086350ac9283f063bcb8a83138ea6
#
_entry.id   dfd086350ac9283f063bcb8a83138ea6
#
_cell.length_a   1.000
_cell.length_b   1.000
_cell.length_c   1.000
_cell.angle_alpha   90.00
_cell.angle_beta   90.00
_cell.angle_gamma   90.00
#
_symmetry.space_group_name_H-M   'P 1'
#
loop_
_entity.id
_entity.type
_entity.pdbx_description
1 polymer ?
#
loop_
_entity_poly.entity_id
_entity_poly.type
_entity_poly.pdbx_seq_one_letter_code
_entity_poly.pdbx_strand_id
1 'polypeptide(L)'
;MLITAGRVLVDSRTYLDDGAVLIEGDSITAVGPRAEIAEQAGADAVHLEFPEGTIVPGLIDAHVHLAFDGGADPVATLDESSDETLLKDMRRRAEQLLLSGVTTARDLGDRNGLALRLDEEIARGGSPGPRIVSAGTPATPPGGHCHFLGGEVSGVTEVRDLVRRNITAGADVIKVMVTGGGLTKDGPKSWQSQFTPEELQALVGEAHRAGLPVAAHAHGTDGITAAVEAGVDTIEHCTWMTNDGFDLRQDVLKQIVDRDIAVCPAVSPHWQMLPRFFGEERAAAMFDLVRQMAEAGVKLIAGTDAGVQRAGFDGLVPALSFYAHLGLPNSRILDMATAGAADALGLGETTGQIAPGFRADLLAIEGDPLEDLSALKTVRAVVAQGRLRKPGTTAEQQ
;
A
#
# COMPACT_ATOMS: atom_id res chain seq x y z
N MET A 1 -12.56 -21.46 -12.29
CA MET A 1 -11.13 -21.83 -12.29
C MET A 1 -10.85 -22.62 -11.02
N LEU A 2 -10.16 -23.75 -11.12
CA LEU A 2 -9.67 -24.53 -9.97
C LEU A 2 -8.15 -24.37 -9.88
N ILE A 3 -7.64 -24.00 -8.71
CA ILE A 3 -6.20 -23.92 -8.46
C ILE A 3 -5.86 -24.88 -7.34
N THR A 4 -4.90 -25.77 -7.58
CA THR A 4 -4.42 -26.74 -6.60
C THR A 4 -2.95 -26.53 -6.30
N ALA A 5 -2.54 -26.75 -5.05
CA ALA A 5 -1.15 -26.61 -4.64
C ALA A 5 -0.79 -27.59 -3.53
N GLY A 6 0.52 -27.80 -3.32
CA GLY A 6 1.00 -28.53 -2.17
C GLY A 6 0.58 -27.90 -0.85
N ARG A 7 0.44 -26.56 -0.83
CA ARG A 7 -0.10 -25.81 0.32
C ARG A 7 -0.94 -24.62 -0.11
N VAL A 8 -1.93 -24.29 0.71
CA VAL A 8 -2.70 -23.02 0.60
C VAL A 8 -2.56 -22.32 1.95
N LEU A 9 -1.99 -21.14 1.94
CA LEU A 9 -1.93 -20.26 3.11
C LEU A 9 -3.21 -19.42 3.14
N VAL A 10 -4.19 -19.86 3.92
CA VAL A 10 -5.53 -19.25 3.94
C VAL A 10 -5.52 -17.87 4.58
N ASP A 11 -4.62 -17.66 5.53
CA ASP A 11 -4.31 -16.37 6.16
C ASP A 11 -2.80 -16.27 6.45
N SER A 12 -2.35 -15.28 7.20
CA SER A 12 -0.92 -15.06 7.51
C SER A 12 -0.30 -16.14 8.44
N ARG A 13 -1.05 -17.19 8.86
CA ARG A 13 -0.62 -18.19 9.86
C ARG A 13 -1.08 -19.61 9.59
N THR A 14 -2.15 -19.80 8.82
CA THR A 14 -2.86 -21.07 8.70
C THR A 14 -2.65 -21.71 7.35
N TYR A 15 -2.05 -22.88 7.32
CA TYR A 15 -1.90 -23.71 6.14
C TYR A 15 -3.02 -24.74 5.99
N LEU A 16 -3.35 -25.02 4.73
CA LEU A 16 -4.06 -26.19 4.28
C LEU A 16 -3.11 -26.97 3.36
N ASP A 17 -2.66 -28.15 3.81
CA ASP A 17 -1.84 -29.05 3.01
C ASP A 17 -2.67 -29.73 1.91
N ASP A 18 -2.06 -29.96 0.74
CA ASP A 18 -2.73 -30.51 -0.44
C ASP A 18 -4.08 -29.84 -0.71
N GLY A 19 -4.04 -28.52 -0.78
CA GLY A 19 -5.22 -27.69 -0.82
C GLY A 19 -5.64 -27.29 -2.23
N ALA A 20 -6.88 -26.82 -2.32
CA ALA A 20 -7.45 -26.23 -3.53
C ALA A 20 -8.30 -25.01 -3.25
N VAL A 21 -8.36 -24.12 -4.25
CA VAL A 21 -9.19 -22.92 -4.28
C VAL A 21 -10.03 -22.95 -5.55
N LEU A 22 -11.35 -22.86 -5.39
CA LEU A 22 -12.30 -22.73 -6.51
C LEU A 22 -12.71 -21.26 -6.67
N ILE A 23 -12.64 -20.78 -7.90
CA ILE A 23 -12.91 -19.39 -8.25
C ILE A 23 -14.00 -19.36 -9.33
N GLU A 24 -15.03 -18.53 -9.12
CA GLU A 24 -16.06 -18.21 -10.08
C GLU A 24 -16.18 -16.69 -10.21
N GLY A 25 -16.06 -16.21 -11.46
CA GLY A 25 -16.00 -14.77 -11.71
C GLY A 25 -14.77 -14.15 -11.06
N ASP A 26 -14.97 -13.19 -10.17
CA ASP A 26 -13.94 -12.46 -9.41
C ASP A 26 -13.84 -12.91 -7.94
N SER A 27 -14.54 -13.98 -7.57
CA SER A 27 -14.71 -14.39 -6.17
C SER A 27 -14.26 -15.83 -5.92
N ILE A 28 -13.77 -16.09 -4.73
CA ILE A 28 -13.47 -17.42 -4.21
C ILE A 28 -14.79 -18.05 -3.76
N THR A 29 -15.16 -19.20 -4.34
CA THR A 29 -16.40 -19.90 -3.98
C THR A 29 -16.17 -21.03 -2.99
N ALA A 30 -15.00 -21.69 -3.05
CA ALA A 30 -14.64 -22.74 -2.10
C ALA A 30 -13.13 -22.80 -1.88
N VAL A 31 -12.74 -23.23 -0.67
CA VAL A 31 -11.36 -23.51 -0.26
C VAL A 31 -11.41 -24.76 0.64
N GLY A 32 -10.50 -25.69 0.41
CA GLY A 32 -10.48 -26.92 1.18
C GLY A 32 -9.46 -27.94 0.66
N PRO A 33 -9.50 -29.19 1.18
CA PRO A 33 -8.71 -30.30 0.67
C PRO A 33 -8.93 -30.49 -0.85
N ARG A 34 -7.86 -30.76 -1.58
CA ARG A 34 -7.89 -30.91 -3.05
C ARG A 34 -9.02 -31.83 -3.54
N ALA A 35 -9.17 -33.02 -2.92
CA ALA A 35 -10.15 -34.00 -3.34
C ALA A 35 -11.60 -33.47 -3.26
N GLU A 36 -11.91 -32.77 -2.16
CA GLU A 36 -13.26 -32.24 -1.91
C GLU A 36 -13.61 -31.06 -2.82
N ILE A 37 -12.64 -30.17 -3.08
CA ILE A 37 -12.86 -28.99 -3.91
C ILE A 37 -12.87 -29.36 -5.39
N ALA A 38 -12.04 -30.33 -5.82
CA ALA A 38 -12.02 -30.78 -7.21
C ALA A 38 -13.37 -31.40 -7.66
N GLU A 39 -14.10 -32.05 -6.76
CA GLU A 39 -15.46 -32.59 -7.05
C GLU A 39 -16.49 -31.47 -7.30
N GLN A 40 -16.26 -30.28 -6.77
CA GLN A 40 -17.16 -29.13 -6.95
C GLN A 40 -16.86 -28.36 -8.24
N ALA A 41 -15.69 -28.56 -8.85
CA ALA A 41 -15.30 -27.89 -10.07
C ALA A 41 -16.11 -28.39 -11.28
N GLY A 42 -16.66 -27.49 -12.07
CA GLY A 42 -17.34 -27.86 -13.33
C GLY A 42 -16.38 -28.48 -14.33
N ALA A 43 -16.92 -29.33 -15.22
CA ALA A 43 -16.12 -30.06 -16.22
C ALA A 43 -15.29 -29.14 -17.15
N ASP A 44 -15.74 -27.89 -17.35
CA ASP A 44 -15.07 -26.90 -18.21
C ASP A 44 -14.19 -25.93 -17.40
N ALA A 45 -13.95 -26.19 -16.09
CA ALA A 45 -13.12 -25.33 -15.26
C ALA A 45 -11.67 -25.34 -15.76
N VAL A 46 -11.06 -24.17 -15.84
CA VAL A 46 -9.61 -24.06 -16.06
C VAL A 46 -8.90 -24.59 -14.81
N HIS A 47 -8.00 -25.55 -14.97
CA HIS A 47 -7.22 -26.14 -13.88
C HIS A 47 -5.78 -25.64 -13.93
N LEU A 48 -5.30 -25.14 -12.78
CA LEU A 48 -3.91 -24.76 -12.55
C LEU A 48 -3.36 -25.61 -11.40
N GLU A 49 -2.19 -26.19 -11.57
CA GLU A 49 -1.58 -27.10 -10.61
C GLU A 49 -0.18 -26.64 -10.22
N PHE A 50 0.06 -26.54 -8.91
CA PHE A 50 1.34 -26.16 -8.31
C PHE A 50 1.70 -27.17 -7.20
N PRO A 51 2.03 -28.45 -7.52
CA PRO A 51 2.16 -29.52 -6.53
C PRO A 51 3.25 -29.24 -5.49
N GLU A 52 4.33 -28.54 -5.86
CA GLU A 52 5.41 -28.12 -4.97
C GLU A 52 5.30 -26.66 -4.51
N GLY A 53 4.23 -25.97 -4.93
CA GLY A 53 4.01 -24.56 -4.68
C GLY A 53 3.13 -24.29 -3.49
N THR A 54 3.10 -23.02 -3.10
CA THR A 54 2.17 -22.47 -2.10
C THR A 54 1.26 -21.44 -2.77
N ILE A 55 -0.04 -21.55 -2.54
CA ILE A 55 -0.99 -20.46 -2.84
C ILE A 55 -1.05 -19.55 -1.63
N VAL A 56 -0.89 -18.24 -1.84
CA VAL A 56 -0.97 -17.20 -0.80
C VAL A 56 -1.94 -16.11 -1.22
N PRO A 57 -2.51 -15.32 -0.27
CA PRO A 57 -3.25 -14.12 -0.61
C PRO A 57 -2.41 -13.18 -1.47
N GLY A 58 -3.05 -12.45 -2.37
CA GLY A 58 -2.40 -11.39 -3.12
C GLY A 58 -1.86 -10.30 -2.19
N LEU A 59 -0.68 -9.77 -2.50
CA LEU A 59 -0.04 -8.76 -1.67
C LEU A 59 -0.70 -7.39 -1.82
N ILE A 60 -0.64 -6.61 -0.74
CA ILE A 60 -1.14 -5.24 -0.66
C ILE A 60 0.04 -4.30 -0.43
N ASP A 61 0.25 -3.35 -1.33
CA ASP A 61 1.16 -2.22 -1.12
C ASP A 61 0.34 -0.99 -0.69
N ALA A 62 0.42 -0.64 0.58
CA ALA A 62 -0.42 0.39 1.19
C ALA A 62 0.05 1.83 0.91
N HIS A 63 1.14 2.02 0.14
CA HIS A 63 1.64 3.35 -0.18
C HIS A 63 2.42 3.36 -1.50
N VAL A 64 1.78 3.82 -2.56
CA VAL A 64 2.41 4.01 -3.87
C VAL A 64 1.99 5.36 -4.48
N HIS A 65 2.74 5.79 -5.50
CA HIS A 65 2.44 6.94 -6.33
C HIS A 65 2.63 6.57 -7.80
N LEU A 66 1.58 6.13 -8.46
CA LEU A 66 1.64 5.69 -9.85
C LEU A 66 1.98 6.81 -10.84
N ALA A 67 1.72 8.06 -10.47
CA ALA A 67 2.05 9.22 -11.29
C ALA A 67 3.56 9.48 -11.37
N PHE A 68 4.36 9.05 -10.39
CA PHE A 68 5.81 9.18 -10.40
C PHE A 68 6.48 7.96 -11.04
N ASP A 69 7.70 8.16 -11.59
CA ASP A 69 8.39 7.14 -12.39
C ASP A 69 9.44 6.30 -11.65
N GLY A 70 9.72 6.62 -10.39
CA GLY A 70 10.79 5.98 -9.61
C GLY A 70 12.21 6.36 -10.08
N GLY A 71 12.32 7.31 -10.99
CA GLY A 71 13.57 7.77 -11.59
C GLY A 71 14.43 8.64 -10.68
N ALA A 72 15.38 9.33 -11.29
CA ALA A 72 16.29 10.21 -10.57
C ALA A 72 15.62 11.55 -10.15
N ASP A 73 14.67 12.03 -10.93
CA ASP A 73 13.87 13.24 -10.63
C ASP A 73 12.40 13.01 -11.08
N PRO A 74 11.60 12.27 -10.27
CA PRO A 74 10.24 11.92 -10.63
C PRO A 74 9.30 13.15 -10.73
N VAL A 75 9.64 14.24 -10.03
CA VAL A 75 8.86 15.48 -10.10
C VAL A 75 9.07 16.16 -11.45
N ALA A 76 10.30 16.25 -11.93
CA ALA A 76 10.56 16.81 -13.26
C ALA A 76 9.86 15.99 -14.36
N THR A 77 9.90 14.66 -14.28
CA THR A 77 9.18 13.77 -15.21
C THR A 77 7.67 14.02 -15.17
N LEU A 78 7.10 14.21 -13.97
CA LEU A 78 5.68 14.53 -13.79
C LEU A 78 5.34 15.86 -14.47
N ASP A 79 6.13 16.92 -14.23
CA ASP A 79 5.87 18.28 -14.72
C ASP A 79 5.97 18.38 -16.26
N GLU A 80 6.90 17.63 -16.84
CA GLU A 80 7.12 17.59 -18.31
C GLU A 80 6.09 16.73 -19.05
N SER A 81 5.33 15.88 -18.34
CA SER A 81 4.41 14.94 -18.96
C SER A 81 2.99 15.50 -19.07
N SER A 82 2.32 15.22 -20.19
CA SER A 82 0.87 15.40 -20.29
C SER A 82 0.12 14.33 -19.50
N ASP A 83 -1.13 14.60 -19.12
CA ASP A 83 -1.97 13.62 -18.41
C ASP A 83 -2.18 12.34 -19.22
N GLU A 84 -2.23 12.42 -20.56
CA GLU A 84 -2.33 11.26 -21.44
C GLU A 84 -1.06 10.39 -21.37
N THR A 85 0.12 11.03 -21.40
CA THR A 85 1.41 10.33 -21.25
C THR A 85 1.52 9.71 -19.87
N LEU A 86 1.18 10.44 -18.81
CA LEU A 86 1.19 9.93 -17.45
C LEU A 86 0.27 8.71 -17.30
N LEU A 87 -0.96 8.78 -17.78
CA LEU A 87 -1.91 7.66 -17.68
C LEU A 87 -1.42 6.41 -18.42
N LYS A 88 -0.78 6.59 -19.59
CA LYS A 88 -0.14 5.50 -20.31
C LYS A 88 0.98 4.85 -19.49
N ASP A 89 1.83 5.66 -18.87
CA ASP A 89 2.93 5.16 -18.04
C ASP A 89 2.43 4.55 -16.72
N MET A 90 1.39 5.11 -16.13
CA MET A 90 0.72 4.55 -14.94
C MET A 90 0.17 3.15 -15.20
N ARG A 91 -0.40 2.87 -16.39
CA ARG A 91 -0.82 1.51 -16.77
C ARG A 91 0.34 0.52 -16.71
N ARG A 92 1.49 0.89 -17.27
CA ARG A 92 2.69 0.05 -17.25
C ARG A 92 3.20 -0.19 -15.81
N ARG A 93 3.18 0.82 -14.96
CA ARG A 93 3.58 0.74 -13.56
C ARG A 93 2.61 -0.13 -12.75
N ALA A 94 1.31 0.01 -13.00
CA ALA A 94 0.29 -0.86 -12.40
C ALA A 94 0.47 -2.33 -12.81
N GLU A 95 0.79 -2.60 -14.07
CA GLU A 95 1.12 -3.96 -14.51
C GLU A 95 2.40 -4.49 -13.84
N GLN A 96 3.42 -3.67 -13.64
CA GLN A 96 4.63 -4.06 -12.89
C GLN A 96 4.31 -4.44 -11.44
N LEU A 97 3.49 -3.64 -10.73
CA LEU A 97 2.98 -3.99 -9.40
C LEU A 97 2.28 -5.35 -9.42
N LEU A 98 1.35 -5.54 -10.34
CA LEU A 98 0.59 -6.79 -10.45
C LEU A 98 1.48 -8.00 -10.68
N LEU A 99 2.44 -7.91 -11.60
CA LEU A 99 3.36 -9.00 -11.93
C LEU A 99 4.36 -9.28 -10.80
N SER A 100 4.62 -8.33 -9.91
CA SER A 100 5.41 -8.54 -8.69
C SER A 100 4.61 -9.19 -7.55
N GLY A 101 3.29 -9.44 -7.75
CA GLY A 101 2.41 -10.07 -6.76
C GLY A 101 1.53 -9.10 -5.98
N VAL A 102 1.58 -7.81 -6.26
CA VAL A 102 0.70 -6.81 -5.64
C VAL A 102 -0.65 -6.81 -6.36
N THR A 103 -1.70 -7.30 -5.70
CA THR A 103 -3.06 -7.36 -6.24
C THR A 103 -3.94 -6.19 -5.81
N THR A 104 -3.53 -5.48 -4.75
CA THR A 104 -4.14 -4.24 -4.28
C THR A 104 -3.05 -3.22 -3.96
N ALA A 105 -3.19 -1.98 -4.44
CA ALA A 105 -2.27 -0.89 -4.14
C ALA A 105 -3.04 0.35 -3.71
N ARG A 106 -2.56 1.06 -2.67
CA ARG A 106 -3.11 2.34 -2.27
C ARG A 106 -2.27 3.48 -2.86
N ASP A 107 -2.82 4.17 -3.85
CA ASP A 107 -2.21 5.38 -4.43
C ASP A 107 -2.56 6.60 -3.58
N LEU A 108 -1.53 7.18 -2.96
CA LEU A 108 -1.68 8.27 -2.00
C LEU A 108 -1.44 9.65 -2.58
N GLY A 109 -1.73 9.80 -3.85
CA GLY A 109 -1.85 11.11 -4.47
C GLY A 109 -1.31 11.19 -5.87
N ASP A 110 -2.15 11.73 -6.70
CA ASP A 110 -1.85 12.06 -8.08
C ASP A 110 -2.34 13.48 -8.44
N ARG A 111 -2.13 13.84 -9.70
CA ARG A 111 -2.68 15.05 -10.28
C ARG A 111 -3.87 14.70 -11.17
N ASN A 112 -4.94 15.48 -11.06
CA ASN A 112 -6.13 15.41 -11.95
C ASN A 112 -6.93 14.09 -11.86
N GLY A 113 -6.77 13.28 -10.80
CA GLY A 113 -7.52 12.04 -10.59
C GLY A 113 -7.18 10.94 -11.60
N LEU A 114 -5.94 10.87 -12.05
CA LEU A 114 -5.51 9.87 -13.03
C LEU A 114 -5.53 8.45 -12.46
N ALA A 115 -5.24 8.28 -11.16
CA ALA A 115 -5.31 6.99 -10.50
C ALA A 115 -6.75 6.47 -10.42
N LEU A 116 -7.75 7.34 -10.18
CA LEU A 116 -9.17 7.00 -10.22
C LEU A 116 -9.58 6.49 -11.62
N ARG A 117 -9.16 7.19 -12.67
CA ARG A 117 -9.41 6.76 -14.06
C ARG A 117 -8.77 5.42 -14.37
N LEU A 118 -7.55 5.19 -13.89
CA LEU A 118 -6.85 3.93 -14.09
C LEU A 118 -7.53 2.78 -13.35
N ASP A 119 -8.00 2.99 -12.10
CA ASP A 119 -8.76 1.97 -11.37
C ASP A 119 -10.03 1.56 -12.13
N GLU A 120 -10.79 2.53 -12.64
CA GLU A 120 -11.96 2.23 -13.48
C GLU A 120 -11.60 1.43 -14.75
N GLU A 121 -10.49 1.73 -15.41
CA GLU A 121 -10.03 0.98 -16.59
C GLU A 121 -9.66 -0.46 -16.21
N ILE A 122 -8.95 -0.65 -15.10
CA ILE A 122 -8.56 -1.98 -14.59
C ILE A 122 -9.81 -2.79 -14.21
N ALA A 123 -10.75 -2.20 -13.48
CA ALA A 123 -11.99 -2.85 -13.06
C ALA A 123 -12.81 -3.34 -14.25
N ARG A 124 -12.87 -2.56 -15.34
CA ARG A 124 -13.54 -2.95 -16.59
C ARG A 124 -12.73 -3.96 -17.42
N GLY A 125 -11.50 -4.27 -17.02
CA GLY A 125 -10.59 -5.18 -17.75
C GLY A 125 -9.91 -4.55 -18.96
N GLY A 126 -9.92 -3.23 -19.07
CA GLY A 126 -9.27 -2.48 -20.15
C GLY A 126 -7.76 -2.35 -19.99
N SER A 127 -7.23 -2.55 -18.77
CA SER A 127 -5.80 -2.56 -18.48
C SER A 127 -5.47 -3.62 -17.43
N PRO A 128 -4.32 -4.30 -17.50
CA PRO A 128 -3.83 -5.11 -16.39
C PRO A 128 -3.34 -4.22 -15.24
N GLY A 129 -3.67 -4.60 -14.01
CA GLY A 129 -3.22 -3.89 -12.81
C GLY A 129 -3.84 -4.45 -11.54
N PRO A 130 -3.33 -4.04 -10.38
CA PRO A 130 -3.95 -4.30 -9.09
C PRO A 130 -5.23 -3.45 -8.96
N ARG A 131 -6.10 -3.78 -8.01
CA ARG A 131 -7.09 -2.82 -7.51
C ARG A 131 -6.36 -1.60 -6.96
N ILE A 132 -6.83 -0.41 -7.30
CA ILE A 132 -6.24 0.84 -6.81
C ILE A 132 -7.20 1.48 -5.81
N VAL A 133 -6.74 1.66 -4.58
CA VAL A 133 -7.40 2.49 -3.55
C VAL A 133 -6.82 3.89 -3.72
N SER A 134 -7.57 4.81 -4.29
CA SER A 134 -7.03 6.10 -4.72
C SER A 134 -7.40 7.25 -3.79
N ALA A 135 -6.42 8.08 -3.46
CA ALA A 135 -6.64 9.33 -2.72
C ALA A 135 -7.03 10.52 -3.61
N GLY A 136 -6.86 10.40 -4.93
CA GLY A 136 -6.98 11.55 -5.81
C GLY A 136 -5.93 12.62 -5.49
N THR A 137 -6.32 13.89 -5.40
CA THR A 137 -5.41 15.01 -5.16
C THR A 137 -5.14 15.24 -3.68
N PRO A 138 -3.90 15.12 -3.19
CA PRO A 138 -3.57 15.26 -1.76
C PRO A 138 -3.64 16.72 -1.30
N ALA A 139 -4.16 16.95 -0.10
CA ALA A 139 -4.21 18.28 0.51
C ALA A 139 -2.82 18.75 0.98
N THR A 140 -2.44 19.97 0.63
CA THR A 140 -1.21 20.63 1.05
C THR A 140 -1.42 22.15 1.12
N PRO A 141 -0.71 22.92 1.96
CA PRO A 141 -0.79 24.38 1.89
C PRO A 141 -0.04 24.92 0.67
N PRO A 142 -0.27 26.19 0.28
CA PRO A 142 0.46 26.84 -0.82
C PRO A 142 1.98 26.72 -0.67
N GLY A 143 2.65 26.16 -1.70
CA GLY A 143 4.09 25.85 -1.69
C GLY A 143 4.48 24.72 -0.74
N GLY A 144 3.53 24.01 -0.14
CA GLY A 144 3.75 22.89 0.75
C GLY A 144 4.25 21.63 0.04
N HIS A 145 4.46 20.56 0.81
CA HIS A 145 4.94 19.30 0.28
C HIS A 145 3.99 18.75 -0.79
N CYS A 146 4.55 18.33 -1.94
CA CYS A 146 3.81 17.84 -3.11
C CYS A 146 2.76 18.83 -3.70
N HIS A 147 2.96 20.14 -3.52
CA HIS A 147 2.06 21.18 -4.06
C HIS A 147 1.83 21.04 -5.59
N PHE A 148 2.81 20.52 -6.32
CA PHE A 148 2.76 20.28 -7.76
C PHE A 148 1.71 19.24 -8.20
N LEU A 149 1.09 18.52 -7.25
CA LEU A 149 -0.06 17.65 -7.51
C LEU A 149 -1.39 18.43 -7.54
N GLY A 150 -1.40 19.73 -7.23
CA GLY A 150 -2.55 20.62 -7.42
C GLY A 150 -3.54 20.70 -6.25
N GLY A 151 -3.19 20.16 -5.08
CA GLY A 151 -4.05 20.17 -3.88
C GLY A 151 -3.80 21.30 -2.91
N GLU A 152 -3.32 22.45 -3.39
CA GLU A 152 -3.04 23.61 -2.55
C GLU A 152 -4.32 24.20 -1.97
N VAL A 153 -4.35 24.34 -0.64
CA VAL A 153 -5.49 24.87 0.12
C VAL A 153 -5.04 25.65 1.35
N SER A 154 -5.80 26.68 1.73
CA SER A 154 -5.55 27.52 2.89
C SER A 154 -6.84 27.83 3.62
N GLY A 155 -6.84 27.58 4.94
CA GLY A 155 -7.99 27.77 5.78
C GLY A 155 -9.06 26.68 5.65
N VAL A 156 -9.92 26.61 6.65
CA VAL A 156 -10.93 25.55 6.83
C VAL A 156 -11.87 25.37 5.63
N THR A 157 -12.22 26.48 4.96
CA THR A 157 -13.18 26.44 3.84
C THR A 157 -12.59 25.72 2.63
N GLU A 158 -11.37 26.11 2.19
CA GLU A 158 -10.74 25.51 1.02
C GLU A 158 -10.36 24.04 1.27
N VAL A 159 -9.93 23.72 2.50
CA VAL A 159 -9.66 22.35 2.94
C VAL A 159 -10.89 21.46 2.76
N ARG A 160 -12.06 21.90 3.27
CA ARG A 160 -13.33 21.16 3.10
C ARG A 160 -13.73 21.03 1.63
N ASP A 161 -13.54 22.08 0.85
CA ASP A 161 -13.91 22.07 -0.56
C ASP A 161 -13.03 21.11 -1.37
N LEU A 162 -11.73 20.97 -1.06
CA LEU A 162 -10.86 19.96 -1.66
C LEU A 162 -11.34 18.55 -1.30
N VAL A 163 -11.63 18.29 -0.02
CA VAL A 163 -12.15 16.98 0.41
C VAL A 163 -13.43 16.64 -0.35
N ARG A 164 -14.38 17.56 -0.46
CA ARG A 164 -15.63 17.36 -1.22
C ARG A 164 -15.37 17.09 -2.71
N ARG A 165 -14.40 17.77 -3.32
CA ARG A 165 -14.01 17.51 -4.72
C ARG A 165 -13.50 16.09 -4.89
N ASN A 166 -12.61 15.61 -3.99
CA ASN A 166 -12.09 14.24 -4.04
C ASN A 166 -13.21 13.20 -3.82
N ILE A 167 -14.12 13.43 -2.84
CA ILE A 167 -15.31 12.59 -2.63
C ILE A 167 -16.15 12.51 -3.90
N THR A 168 -16.43 13.66 -4.53
CA THR A 168 -17.25 13.72 -5.74
C THR A 168 -16.54 13.04 -6.93
N ALA A 169 -15.23 13.06 -6.96
CA ALA A 169 -14.42 12.37 -7.98
C ALA A 169 -14.34 10.85 -7.75
N GLY A 170 -14.81 10.34 -6.60
CA GLY A 170 -14.80 8.91 -6.28
C GLY A 170 -13.56 8.44 -5.54
N ALA A 171 -12.85 9.33 -4.83
CA ALA A 171 -11.73 8.91 -4.00
C ALA A 171 -12.14 7.94 -2.90
N ASP A 172 -11.28 6.95 -2.61
CA ASP A 172 -11.50 5.92 -1.58
C ASP A 172 -10.93 6.34 -0.22
N VAL A 173 -10.01 7.29 -0.21
CA VAL A 173 -9.28 7.79 0.96
C VAL A 173 -8.95 9.26 0.75
N ILE A 174 -8.83 10.04 1.81
CA ILE A 174 -8.34 11.43 1.73
C ILE A 174 -6.89 11.47 2.18
N LYS A 175 -6.00 12.05 1.36
CA LYS A 175 -4.59 12.25 1.70
C LYS A 175 -4.31 13.68 2.10
N VAL A 176 -3.53 13.85 3.18
CA VAL A 176 -3.04 15.16 3.64
C VAL A 176 -1.54 15.13 3.90
N MET A 177 -0.85 16.18 3.48
CA MET A 177 0.59 16.39 3.72
C MET A 177 0.76 17.21 5.00
N VAL A 178 0.71 16.51 6.17
CA VAL A 178 0.76 17.17 7.49
C VAL A 178 2.10 17.81 7.76
N THR A 179 3.19 17.23 7.23
CA THR A 179 4.54 17.80 7.34
C THR A 179 5.16 18.03 5.97
N GLY A 180 6.26 18.75 5.92
CA GLY A 180 7.12 18.80 4.75
C GLY A 180 7.70 17.43 4.41
N GLY A 181 8.44 17.35 3.31
CA GLY A 181 9.03 16.09 2.81
C GLY A 181 10.10 16.32 1.75
N GLY A 182 10.78 15.24 1.35
CA GLY A 182 11.97 15.30 0.50
C GLY A 182 11.72 15.62 -0.97
N LEU A 183 10.52 15.37 -1.51
CA LEU A 183 10.22 15.59 -2.94
C LEU A 183 10.09 17.06 -3.32
N THR A 184 9.75 17.93 -2.38
CA THR A 184 9.56 19.36 -2.67
C THR A 184 10.86 20.12 -2.40
N LYS A 185 11.59 20.42 -3.47
CA LYS A 185 12.81 21.24 -3.38
C LYS A 185 12.44 22.64 -2.83
N ASP A 186 13.23 23.13 -1.89
CA ASP A 186 13.02 24.42 -1.22
C ASP A 186 11.70 24.60 -0.44
N GLY A 187 10.97 23.49 -0.24
CA GLY A 187 9.75 23.45 0.56
C GLY A 187 10.01 23.31 2.08
N PRO A 188 8.93 23.18 2.86
CA PRO A 188 9.00 22.91 4.28
C PRO A 188 9.81 21.65 4.58
N LYS A 189 10.59 21.67 5.66
CA LYS A 189 11.41 20.53 6.09
C LYS A 189 10.54 19.41 6.63
N SER A 190 11.02 18.16 6.56
CA SER A 190 10.26 16.98 6.97
C SER A 190 9.73 17.04 8.41
N TRP A 191 10.39 17.78 9.31
CA TRP A 191 9.93 17.95 10.68
C TRP A 191 8.95 19.12 10.89
N GLN A 192 8.71 19.97 9.88
CA GLN A 192 7.84 21.13 10.00
C GLN A 192 6.39 20.78 9.70
N SER A 193 5.50 21.06 10.63
CA SER A 193 4.05 20.95 10.40
C SER A 193 3.56 21.99 9.41
N GLN A 194 2.60 21.64 8.56
CA GLN A 194 2.12 22.48 7.48
C GLN A 194 0.70 23.00 7.68
N PHE A 195 -0.08 22.39 8.55
CA PHE A 195 -1.49 22.74 8.81
C PHE A 195 -1.70 23.15 10.26
N THR A 196 -2.70 23.98 10.49
CA THR A 196 -3.20 24.26 11.85
C THR A 196 -4.06 23.09 12.35
N PRO A 197 -4.23 22.93 13.68
CA PRO A 197 -5.14 21.92 14.23
C PRO A 197 -6.57 22.04 13.72
N GLU A 198 -7.08 23.26 13.53
CA GLU A 198 -8.42 23.54 13.03
C GLU A 198 -8.61 23.07 11.57
N GLU A 199 -7.60 23.26 10.73
CA GLU A 199 -7.61 22.79 9.34
C GLU A 199 -7.60 21.27 9.28
N LEU A 200 -6.75 20.59 10.06
CA LEU A 200 -6.69 19.13 10.13
C LEU A 200 -8.02 18.54 10.65
N GLN A 201 -8.57 19.08 11.72
CA GLN A 201 -9.88 18.66 12.25
C GLN A 201 -10.99 18.85 11.24
N ALA A 202 -10.96 19.94 10.47
CA ALA A 202 -11.92 20.21 9.43
C ALA A 202 -11.82 19.21 8.27
N LEU A 203 -10.58 18.84 7.87
CA LEU A 203 -10.30 17.85 6.84
C LEU A 203 -10.82 16.47 7.26
N VAL A 204 -10.38 15.99 8.43
CA VAL A 204 -10.75 14.68 8.97
C VAL A 204 -12.28 14.60 9.17
N GLY A 205 -12.87 15.63 9.80
CA GLY A 205 -14.31 15.65 10.02
C GLY A 205 -15.13 15.70 8.74
N GLU A 206 -14.63 16.29 7.64
CA GLU A 206 -15.30 16.28 6.33
C GLU A 206 -15.21 14.90 5.68
N ALA A 207 -14.03 14.27 5.70
CA ALA A 207 -13.80 12.93 5.17
C ALA A 207 -14.64 11.87 5.91
N HIS A 208 -14.59 11.86 7.24
CA HIS A 208 -15.34 10.90 8.07
C HIS A 208 -16.85 11.03 7.94
N ARG A 209 -17.39 12.26 7.73
CA ARG A 209 -18.82 12.43 7.43
C ARG A 209 -19.25 11.76 6.12
N ALA A 210 -18.32 11.59 5.19
CA ALA A 210 -18.56 10.87 3.95
C ALA A 210 -18.20 9.37 4.04
N GLY A 211 -17.74 8.89 5.20
CA GLY A 211 -17.32 7.51 5.41
C GLY A 211 -15.94 7.19 4.82
N LEU A 212 -15.12 8.20 4.49
CA LEU A 212 -13.79 8.00 3.94
C LEU A 212 -12.70 8.12 5.01
N PRO A 213 -11.72 7.19 5.03
CA PRO A 213 -10.56 7.30 5.90
C PRO A 213 -9.61 8.42 5.45
N VAL A 214 -8.74 8.84 6.38
CA VAL A 214 -7.72 9.86 6.14
C VAL A 214 -6.32 9.28 6.33
N ALA A 215 -5.47 9.42 5.32
CA ALA A 215 -4.05 9.07 5.36
C ALA A 215 -3.18 10.34 5.49
N ALA A 216 -2.34 10.40 6.52
CA ALA A 216 -1.52 11.55 6.85
C ALA A 216 -0.04 11.30 6.57
N HIS A 217 0.56 12.01 5.60
CA HIS A 217 2.02 12.10 5.50
C HIS A 217 2.55 12.90 6.69
N ALA A 218 3.29 12.27 7.58
CA ALA A 218 3.85 12.92 8.75
C ALA A 218 5.21 12.31 9.15
N HIS A 219 6.27 13.10 8.96
CA HIS A 219 7.60 12.77 9.44
C HIS A 219 7.90 13.39 10.81
N GLY A 220 7.52 14.64 10.99
CA GLY A 220 7.85 15.41 12.19
C GLY A 220 7.00 15.03 13.39
N THR A 221 7.63 14.99 14.57
CA THR A 221 6.96 14.66 15.83
C THR A 221 5.74 15.53 16.14
N ASP A 222 5.83 16.84 15.90
CA ASP A 222 4.69 17.75 16.09
C ASP A 222 3.58 17.51 15.07
N GLY A 223 3.93 17.17 13.80
CA GLY A 223 2.95 16.80 12.78
C GLY A 223 2.26 15.48 13.07
N ILE A 224 3.02 14.47 13.56
CA ILE A 224 2.45 13.18 14.00
C ILE A 224 1.47 13.42 15.15
N THR A 225 1.84 14.24 16.14
CA THR A 225 0.97 14.60 17.25
C THR A 225 -0.32 15.25 16.76
N ALA A 226 -0.22 16.23 15.86
CA ALA A 226 -1.37 16.93 15.31
C ALA A 226 -2.28 15.99 14.47
N ALA A 227 -1.70 15.07 13.69
CA ALA A 227 -2.44 14.07 12.95
C ALA A 227 -3.24 13.13 13.86
N VAL A 228 -2.59 12.63 14.95
CA VAL A 228 -3.25 11.79 15.97
C VAL A 228 -4.36 12.53 16.66
N GLU A 229 -4.15 13.79 17.08
CA GLU A 229 -5.16 14.62 17.72
C GLU A 229 -6.36 14.92 16.80
N ALA A 230 -6.11 15.11 15.50
CA ALA A 230 -7.15 15.32 14.51
C ALA A 230 -7.95 14.05 14.21
N GLY A 231 -7.43 12.86 14.53
CA GLY A 231 -8.10 11.56 14.39
C GLY A 231 -7.97 10.97 12.99
N VAL A 232 -6.78 11.03 12.39
CA VAL A 232 -6.51 10.33 11.11
C VAL A 232 -6.53 8.82 11.28
N ASP A 233 -6.75 8.08 10.20
CA ASP A 233 -6.88 6.62 10.22
C ASP A 233 -5.53 5.93 9.95
N THR A 234 -4.67 6.54 9.11
CA THR A 234 -3.32 6.03 8.89
C THR A 234 -2.29 7.15 8.91
N ILE A 235 -1.07 6.83 9.40
CA ILE A 235 0.07 7.74 9.37
C ILE A 235 1.15 7.12 8.48
N GLU A 236 1.54 7.86 7.47
CA GLU A 236 2.56 7.46 6.52
C GLU A 236 3.93 7.96 7.01
N HIS A 237 4.95 7.11 6.87
CA HIS A 237 6.33 7.27 7.35
C HIS A 237 6.48 7.25 8.87
N CYS A 238 5.83 8.14 9.61
CA CYS A 238 5.84 8.18 11.08
C CYS A 238 7.26 8.13 11.68
N THR A 239 8.15 9.00 11.20
CA THR A 239 9.59 8.91 11.50
C THR A 239 10.03 9.69 12.74
N TRP A 240 9.11 10.38 13.42
CA TRP A 240 9.37 11.12 14.68
C TRP A 240 10.53 12.13 14.59
N MET A 241 10.69 12.76 13.42
CA MET A 241 11.78 13.70 13.17
C MET A 241 11.59 15.00 13.94
N THR A 242 12.73 15.55 14.42
CA THR A 242 12.86 16.92 14.89
C THR A 242 13.95 17.63 14.08
N ASN A 243 14.18 18.92 14.33
CA ASN A 243 15.27 19.63 13.69
C ASN A 243 16.65 18.97 13.96
N ASP A 244 16.83 18.42 15.16
CA ASP A 244 18.13 17.94 15.62
C ASP A 244 18.24 16.40 15.72
N GLY A 245 17.15 15.68 15.46
CA GLY A 245 17.15 14.21 15.60
C GLY A 245 15.77 13.60 15.53
N PHE A 246 15.42 12.82 16.55
CA PHE A 246 14.16 12.10 16.67
C PHE A 246 13.60 12.25 18.09
N ASP A 247 12.28 12.34 18.22
CA ASP A 247 11.56 12.41 19.49
C ASP A 247 10.28 11.57 19.42
N LEU A 248 10.39 10.28 19.79
CA LEU A 248 9.23 9.40 19.89
C LEU A 248 8.49 9.68 21.21
N ARG A 249 7.38 10.40 21.12
CA ARG A 249 6.54 10.74 22.28
C ARG A 249 5.71 9.55 22.71
N GLN A 250 5.98 9.03 23.89
CA GLN A 250 5.34 7.82 24.41
C GLN A 250 3.83 7.96 24.64
N ASP A 251 3.38 9.16 25.01
CA ASP A 251 1.96 9.47 25.19
C ASP A 251 1.19 9.51 23.85
N VAL A 252 1.84 10.01 22.78
CA VAL A 252 1.29 10.00 21.41
C VAL A 252 1.32 8.59 20.84
N LEU A 253 2.42 7.84 21.05
CA LEU A 253 2.51 6.44 20.65
C LEU A 253 1.40 5.60 21.28
N LYS A 254 1.12 5.82 22.58
CA LYS A 254 -0.01 5.18 23.25
C LYS A 254 -1.34 5.55 22.60
N GLN A 255 -1.56 6.79 22.20
CA GLN A 255 -2.79 7.20 21.51
C GLN A 255 -2.93 6.55 20.13
N ILE A 256 -1.83 6.36 19.38
CA ILE A 256 -1.83 5.62 18.10
C ILE A 256 -2.36 4.19 18.33
N VAL A 257 -1.86 3.51 19.36
CA VAL A 257 -2.31 2.15 19.71
C VAL A 257 -3.77 2.14 20.19
N ASP A 258 -4.12 3.00 21.15
CA ASP A 258 -5.46 3.03 21.76
C ASP A 258 -6.57 3.36 20.76
N ARG A 259 -6.26 4.13 19.71
CA ARG A 259 -7.22 4.53 18.66
C ARG A 259 -7.15 3.66 17.41
N ASP A 260 -6.33 2.58 17.44
CA ASP A 260 -6.12 1.67 16.31
C ASP A 260 -5.66 2.37 15.01
N ILE A 261 -4.90 3.47 15.14
CA ILE A 261 -4.34 4.17 13.98
C ILE A 261 -3.25 3.29 13.36
N ALA A 262 -3.39 2.95 12.09
CA ALA A 262 -2.36 2.15 11.42
C ALA A 262 -1.17 3.04 11.00
N VAL A 263 0.03 2.47 11.02
CA VAL A 263 1.25 3.15 10.56
C VAL A 263 1.84 2.40 9.38
N CYS A 264 2.06 3.12 8.28
CA CYS A 264 2.81 2.67 7.12
C CYS A 264 4.18 3.33 7.11
N PRO A 265 5.26 2.66 7.53
CA PRO A 265 6.60 3.25 7.50
C PRO A 265 7.11 3.58 6.10
N ALA A 266 6.45 3.09 5.05
CA ALA A 266 6.81 3.31 3.64
C ALA A 266 8.29 3.02 3.37
N VAL A 267 8.67 1.76 3.61
CA VAL A 267 10.07 1.33 3.60
C VAL A 267 10.61 1.20 2.19
N SER A 268 11.71 1.90 1.90
CA SER A 268 12.42 1.76 0.62
C SER A 268 12.87 0.32 0.39
N PRO A 269 12.74 -0.22 -0.84
CA PRO A 269 13.33 -1.52 -1.21
C PRO A 269 14.86 -1.56 -1.06
N HIS A 270 15.49 -0.39 -0.94
CA HIS A 270 16.94 -0.22 -0.76
C HIS A 270 17.32 0.18 0.66
N TRP A 271 16.54 -0.23 1.66
CA TRP A 271 16.73 0.15 3.07
C TRP A 271 18.16 -0.14 3.61
N GLN A 272 18.84 -1.17 3.10
CA GLN A 272 20.22 -1.49 3.45
C GLN A 272 21.22 -0.39 3.07
N MET A 273 20.82 0.53 2.18
CA MET A 273 21.67 1.66 1.79
C MET A 273 21.49 2.88 2.71
N LEU A 274 20.48 2.90 3.58
CA LEU A 274 20.22 4.04 4.48
C LEU A 274 21.41 4.40 5.36
N PRO A 275 22.20 3.44 5.95
CA PRO A 275 23.41 3.77 6.68
C PRO A 275 24.43 4.54 5.86
N ARG A 276 24.53 4.23 4.55
CA ARG A 276 25.44 4.93 3.64
C ARG A 276 25.00 6.36 3.34
N PHE A 277 23.68 6.64 3.31
CA PHE A 277 23.14 7.96 3.00
C PHE A 277 23.03 8.87 4.22
N PHE A 278 22.64 8.31 5.36
CA PHE A 278 22.34 9.08 6.58
C PHE A 278 23.39 8.91 7.68
N GLY A 279 24.36 7.98 7.52
CA GLY A 279 25.29 7.53 8.55
C GLY A 279 24.72 6.40 9.40
N GLU A 280 25.61 5.54 9.94
CA GLU A 280 25.25 4.32 10.70
C GLU A 280 24.37 4.64 11.91
N GLU A 281 24.76 5.65 12.70
CA GLU A 281 24.06 6.01 13.93
C GLU A 281 22.62 6.50 13.66
N ARG A 282 22.45 7.37 12.66
CA ARG A 282 21.14 7.92 12.32
C ARG A 282 20.23 6.85 11.71
N ALA A 283 20.77 5.99 10.85
CA ALA A 283 19.99 4.87 10.28
C ALA A 283 19.58 3.87 11.37
N ALA A 284 20.47 3.53 12.30
CA ALA A 284 20.14 2.67 13.44
C ALA A 284 19.03 3.26 14.31
N ALA A 285 19.07 4.58 14.57
CA ALA A 285 18.00 5.26 15.29
C ALA A 285 16.66 5.21 14.55
N MET A 286 16.65 5.40 13.22
CA MET A 286 15.43 5.26 12.40
C MET A 286 14.86 3.84 12.47
N PHE A 287 15.71 2.81 12.40
CA PHE A 287 15.30 1.42 12.51
C PHE A 287 14.72 1.10 13.88
N ASP A 288 15.35 1.64 14.93
CA ASP A 288 14.90 1.47 16.31
C ASP A 288 13.52 2.07 16.57
N LEU A 289 13.19 3.20 15.95
CA LEU A 289 11.85 3.79 16.05
C LEU A 289 10.75 2.86 15.50
N VAL A 290 10.99 2.22 14.36
CA VAL A 290 10.03 1.24 13.81
C VAL A 290 9.91 0.03 14.72
N ARG A 291 11.02 -0.44 15.31
CA ARG A 291 11.00 -1.54 16.30
C ARG A 291 10.20 -1.17 17.54
N GLN A 292 10.43 0.01 18.11
CA GLN A 292 9.68 0.50 19.28
C GLN A 292 8.18 0.61 19.00
N MET A 293 7.77 1.10 17.82
CA MET A 293 6.35 1.11 17.41
C MET A 293 5.79 -0.32 17.32
N ALA A 294 6.54 -1.26 16.74
CA ALA A 294 6.12 -2.66 16.65
C ALA A 294 5.98 -3.34 18.01
N GLU A 295 6.90 -3.07 18.96
CA GLU A 295 6.90 -3.57 20.34
C GLU A 295 5.78 -2.97 21.18
N ALA A 296 5.44 -1.70 20.94
CA ALA A 296 4.31 -1.03 21.58
C ALA A 296 2.93 -1.54 21.09
N GLY A 297 2.89 -2.36 20.04
CA GLY A 297 1.65 -2.91 19.51
C GLY A 297 0.98 -2.06 18.43
N VAL A 298 1.70 -1.11 17.84
CA VAL A 298 1.19 -0.35 16.68
C VAL A 298 0.84 -1.32 15.53
N LYS A 299 -0.31 -1.10 14.92
CA LYS A 299 -0.73 -1.77 13.68
C LYS A 299 0.14 -1.27 12.52
N LEU A 300 1.25 -1.99 12.25
CA LEU A 300 2.10 -1.67 11.09
C LEU A 300 1.52 -2.29 9.82
N ILE A 301 1.51 -1.55 8.72
CA ILE A 301 1.16 -2.02 7.38
C ILE A 301 2.31 -1.78 6.40
N ALA A 302 2.43 -2.64 5.41
CA ALA A 302 3.51 -2.56 4.43
C ALA A 302 3.17 -1.59 3.29
N GLY A 303 4.13 -0.75 2.94
CA GLY A 303 4.10 0.14 1.79
C GLY A 303 5.52 0.50 1.37
N THR A 304 5.70 0.89 0.12
CA THR A 304 7.02 1.08 -0.50
C THR A 304 7.34 2.52 -0.83
N ASP A 305 6.33 3.38 -0.92
CA ASP A 305 6.43 4.69 -1.55
C ASP A 305 6.89 4.58 -3.03
N ALA A 306 6.45 3.49 -3.72
CA ALA A 306 6.82 3.25 -5.12
C ALA A 306 6.44 4.43 -6.00
N GLY A 307 7.34 4.79 -6.90
CA GLY A 307 7.26 5.97 -7.75
C GLY A 307 8.14 7.13 -7.28
N VAL A 308 8.44 7.27 -5.98
CA VAL A 308 9.42 8.27 -5.54
C VAL A 308 10.84 7.89 -5.97
N GLN A 309 11.77 8.81 -5.80
CA GLN A 309 13.15 8.62 -6.27
C GLN A 309 13.73 7.27 -5.84
N ARG A 310 14.09 6.43 -6.82
CA ARG A 310 14.68 5.09 -6.65
C ARG A 310 13.77 4.04 -6.00
N ALA A 311 12.47 4.26 -5.94
CA ALA A 311 11.50 3.28 -5.49
C ALA A 311 10.71 2.72 -6.70
N GLY A 312 11.10 1.55 -7.17
CA GLY A 312 10.43 0.84 -8.29
C GLY A 312 9.16 0.13 -7.85
N PHE A 313 8.36 -0.29 -8.83
CA PHE A 313 7.05 -0.91 -8.62
C PHE A 313 7.10 -2.44 -8.36
N ASP A 314 8.29 -3.00 -8.20
CA ASP A 314 8.56 -4.38 -7.76
C ASP A 314 9.21 -4.44 -6.37
N GLY A 315 9.14 -3.32 -5.63
CA GLY A 315 9.88 -3.08 -4.41
C GLY A 315 9.29 -3.70 -3.13
N LEU A 316 8.05 -4.20 -3.13
CA LEU A 316 7.37 -4.59 -1.88
C LEU A 316 8.10 -5.73 -1.15
N VAL A 317 8.39 -6.84 -1.83
CA VAL A 317 9.03 -8.00 -1.19
C VAL A 317 10.45 -7.66 -0.68
N PRO A 318 11.32 -6.95 -1.42
CA PRO A 318 12.54 -6.39 -0.86
C PRO A 318 12.33 -5.51 0.38
N ALA A 319 11.30 -4.66 0.41
CA ALA A 319 10.98 -3.81 1.56
C ALA A 319 10.55 -4.63 2.79
N LEU A 320 9.79 -5.73 2.60
CA LEU A 320 9.40 -6.62 3.69
C LEU A 320 10.58 -7.20 4.45
N SER A 321 11.74 -7.41 3.80
CA SER A 321 12.97 -7.89 4.44
C SER A 321 13.49 -6.96 5.54
N PHE A 322 13.14 -5.69 5.51
CA PHE A 322 13.45 -4.74 6.58
C PHE A 322 12.82 -5.14 7.93
N TYR A 323 11.57 -5.56 7.91
CA TYR A 323 10.89 -5.96 9.14
C TYR A 323 11.44 -7.27 9.70
N ALA A 324 11.90 -8.20 8.84
CA ALA A 324 12.64 -9.39 9.27
C ALA A 324 13.99 -9.01 9.91
N HIS A 325 14.70 -8.01 9.35
CA HIS A 325 15.91 -7.46 9.94
C HIS A 325 15.65 -6.85 11.34
N LEU A 326 14.48 -6.28 11.57
CA LEU A 326 14.07 -5.79 12.90
C LEU A 326 13.68 -6.91 13.87
N GLY A 327 13.61 -8.18 13.42
CA GLY A 327 13.25 -9.34 14.23
C GLY A 327 11.75 -9.64 14.30
N LEU A 328 10.93 -9.07 13.43
CA LEU A 328 9.51 -9.43 13.35
C LEU A 328 9.37 -10.83 12.72
N PRO A 329 8.45 -11.68 13.22
CA PRO A 329 8.21 -12.99 12.62
C PRO A 329 7.57 -12.87 11.24
N ASN A 330 7.90 -13.80 10.32
CA ASN A 330 7.42 -13.77 8.93
C ASN A 330 5.89 -13.74 8.84
N SER A 331 5.17 -14.41 9.75
CA SER A 331 3.70 -14.37 9.82
C SER A 331 3.16 -12.95 10.05
N ARG A 332 3.80 -12.17 10.94
CA ARG A 332 3.42 -10.77 11.18
C ARG A 332 3.75 -9.90 9.96
N ILE A 333 4.91 -10.14 9.34
CA ILE A 333 5.33 -9.39 8.14
C ILE A 333 4.38 -9.66 6.98
N LEU A 334 3.97 -10.91 6.79
CA LEU A 334 3.01 -11.26 5.75
C LEU A 334 1.63 -10.65 6.04
N ASP A 335 1.19 -10.64 7.31
CA ASP A 335 -0.04 -9.96 7.73
C ASP A 335 -0.03 -8.47 7.37
N MET A 336 1.10 -7.79 7.57
CA MET A 336 1.28 -6.38 7.21
C MET A 336 1.11 -6.11 5.71
N ALA A 337 1.25 -7.13 4.86
CA ALA A 337 1.11 -7.03 3.40
C ALA A 337 -0.11 -7.80 2.86
N THR A 338 -0.98 -8.30 3.73
CA THR A 338 -2.19 -9.06 3.37
C THR A 338 -3.39 -8.67 4.26
N ALA A 339 -3.82 -9.52 5.19
CA ALA A 339 -5.02 -9.31 5.99
C ALA A 339 -4.95 -8.04 6.86
N GLY A 340 -3.83 -7.80 7.54
CA GLY A 340 -3.67 -6.60 8.36
C GLY A 340 -3.67 -5.31 7.54
N ALA A 341 -3.07 -5.32 6.33
CA ALA A 341 -3.17 -4.19 5.43
C ALA A 341 -4.61 -4.02 4.91
N ALA A 342 -5.27 -5.10 4.50
CA ALA A 342 -6.66 -5.06 4.05
C ALA A 342 -7.58 -4.45 5.12
N ASP A 343 -7.44 -4.89 6.37
CA ASP A 343 -8.20 -4.35 7.50
C ASP A 343 -7.97 -2.85 7.69
N ALA A 344 -6.70 -2.42 7.71
CA ALA A 344 -6.34 -1.00 7.84
C ALA A 344 -6.84 -0.12 6.68
N LEU A 345 -7.06 -0.70 5.50
CA LEU A 345 -7.61 -0.01 4.33
C LEU A 345 -9.14 -0.09 4.23
N GLY A 346 -9.82 -0.72 5.21
CA GLY A 346 -11.26 -0.94 5.17
C GLY A 346 -11.71 -2.02 4.17
N LEU A 347 -10.81 -2.91 3.76
CA LEU A 347 -11.04 -3.99 2.79
C LEU A 347 -11.01 -5.39 3.43
N GLY A 348 -10.89 -5.50 4.76
CA GLY A 348 -10.66 -6.75 5.49
C GLY A 348 -11.72 -7.81 5.31
N GLU A 349 -12.95 -7.43 4.93
CA GLU A 349 -14.05 -8.37 4.63
C GLU A 349 -14.07 -8.83 3.16
N THR A 350 -13.17 -8.31 2.30
CA THR A 350 -13.22 -8.58 0.86
C THR A 350 -11.94 -9.10 0.26
N THR A 351 -10.77 -8.81 0.86
CA THR A 351 -9.46 -9.26 0.36
C THR A 351 -8.47 -9.49 1.50
N GLY A 352 -7.25 -9.93 1.20
CA GLY A 352 -6.17 -10.19 2.16
C GLY A 352 -6.16 -11.59 2.76
N GLN A 353 -7.18 -12.42 2.47
CA GLN A 353 -7.30 -13.81 2.91
C GLN A 353 -7.82 -14.69 1.77
N ILE A 354 -7.60 -16.01 1.89
CA ILE A 354 -8.17 -17.00 0.98
C ILE A 354 -9.34 -17.69 1.68
N ALA A 355 -10.55 -17.15 1.48
CA ALA A 355 -11.76 -17.66 2.09
C ALA A 355 -12.96 -17.54 1.12
N PRO A 356 -13.97 -18.41 1.24
CA PRO A 356 -15.20 -18.29 0.46
C PRO A 356 -15.85 -16.90 0.65
N GLY A 357 -16.28 -16.28 -0.45
CA GLY A 357 -16.85 -14.94 -0.47
C GLY A 357 -15.82 -13.81 -0.63
N PHE A 358 -14.53 -14.10 -0.43
CA PHE A 358 -13.45 -13.14 -0.68
C PHE A 358 -13.16 -13.03 -2.18
N ARG A 359 -12.55 -11.93 -2.56
CA ARG A 359 -12.08 -11.68 -3.92
C ARG A 359 -10.99 -12.68 -4.30
N ALA A 360 -11.01 -13.12 -5.55
CA ALA A 360 -9.99 -14.01 -6.09
C ALA A 360 -8.73 -13.21 -6.44
N ASP A 361 -8.00 -12.80 -5.41
CA ASP A 361 -6.72 -12.10 -5.45
C ASP A 361 -5.67 -12.99 -4.77
N LEU A 362 -4.92 -13.78 -5.57
CA LEU A 362 -4.07 -14.88 -5.12
C LEU A 362 -2.74 -14.90 -5.86
N LEU A 363 -1.71 -15.44 -5.20
CA LEU A 363 -0.43 -15.78 -5.83
C LEU A 363 -0.18 -17.28 -5.71
N ALA A 364 0.34 -17.89 -6.76
CA ALA A 364 1.05 -19.16 -6.67
C ALA A 364 2.56 -18.86 -6.67
N ILE A 365 3.26 -19.31 -5.63
CA ILE A 365 4.70 -19.08 -5.43
C ILE A 365 5.44 -20.40 -5.23
N GLU A 366 6.75 -20.40 -5.41
CA GLU A 366 7.62 -21.51 -4.98
C GLU A 366 8.09 -21.27 -3.55
N GLY A 367 8.11 -22.35 -2.74
CA GLY A 367 8.57 -22.31 -1.35
C GLY A 367 7.50 -21.86 -0.35
N ASP A 368 7.94 -21.53 0.85
CA ASP A 368 7.13 -21.21 2.03
C ASP A 368 7.48 -19.83 2.57
N PRO A 369 6.60 -18.83 2.46
CA PRO A 369 6.90 -17.47 2.91
C PRO A 369 6.93 -17.32 4.44
N LEU A 370 6.39 -18.28 5.20
CA LEU A 370 6.52 -18.30 6.67
C LEU A 370 7.90 -18.80 7.12
N GLU A 371 8.57 -19.65 6.32
CA GLU A 371 9.95 -20.05 6.55
C GLU A 371 10.94 -19.02 5.98
N ASP A 372 10.71 -18.60 4.73
CA ASP A 372 11.55 -17.63 4.03
C ASP A 372 10.71 -16.65 3.18
N LEU A 373 10.65 -15.39 3.60
CA LEU A 373 9.94 -14.32 2.88
C LEU A 373 10.41 -14.16 1.43
N SER A 374 11.62 -14.59 1.09
CA SER A 374 12.12 -14.51 -0.28
C SER A 374 11.36 -15.41 -1.26
N ALA A 375 10.60 -16.40 -0.77
CA ALA A 375 9.66 -17.20 -1.56
C ALA A 375 8.64 -16.34 -2.31
N LEU A 376 8.26 -15.19 -1.74
CA LEU A 376 7.37 -14.21 -2.39
C LEU A 376 7.94 -13.59 -3.68
N LYS A 377 9.25 -13.74 -3.96
CA LYS A 377 9.87 -13.30 -5.21
C LYS A 377 9.69 -14.31 -6.35
N THR A 378 9.33 -15.55 -6.02
CA THR A 378 9.21 -16.65 -6.99
C THR A 378 7.78 -16.86 -7.44
N VAL A 379 7.14 -15.79 -7.91
CA VAL A 379 5.75 -15.82 -8.38
C VAL A 379 5.64 -16.61 -9.68
N ARG A 380 4.80 -17.66 -9.68
CA ARG A 380 4.50 -18.53 -10.82
C ARG A 380 3.20 -18.12 -11.52
N ALA A 381 2.25 -17.63 -10.75
CA ALA A 381 1.01 -17.09 -11.27
C ALA A 381 0.47 -16.02 -10.31
N VAL A 382 -0.19 -15.03 -10.89
CA VAL A 382 -0.99 -14.05 -10.18
C VAL A 382 -2.42 -14.19 -10.65
N VAL A 383 -3.36 -14.35 -9.73
CA VAL A 383 -4.78 -14.20 -10.00
C VAL A 383 -5.22 -12.90 -9.35
N ALA A 384 -5.73 -12.00 -10.12
CA ALA A 384 -6.27 -10.73 -9.64
C ALA A 384 -7.64 -10.48 -10.25
N GLN A 385 -8.62 -10.18 -9.41
CA GLN A 385 -10.03 -10.02 -9.82
C GLN A 385 -10.53 -11.25 -10.59
N GLY A 386 -10.12 -12.47 -10.16
CA GLY A 386 -10.46 -13.73 -10.80
C GLY A 386 -9.79 -14.00 -12.15
N ARG A 387 -8.89 -13.13 -12.60
CA ARG A 387 -8.22 -13.22 -13.90
C ARG A 387 -6.77 -13.67 -13.71
N LEU A 388 -6.39 -14.74 -14.44
CA LEU A 388 -5.01 -15.24 -14.42
C LEU A 388 -4.08 -14.28 -15.15
N ARG A 389 -2.95 -13.96 -14.53
CA ARG A 389 -1.79 -13.29 -15.09
C ARG A 389 -0.54 -14.13 -14.80
N LYS A 390 0.37 -14.22 -15.77
CA LYS A 390 1.62 -14.96 -15.60
C LYS A 390 2.80 -13.99 -15.69
N PRO A 391 3.79 -14.06 -14.79
CA PRO A 391 5.04 -13.35 -14.99
C PRO A 391 5.67 -13.73 -16.34
N GLY A 392 6.15 -12.73 -17.09
CA GLY A 392 6.78 -12.94 -18.41
C GLY A 392 5.85 -12.99 -19.62
N THR A 393 4.54 -12.89 -19.46
CA THR A 393 3.59 -12.68 -20.57
C THR A 393 3.24 -11.19 -20.69
N THR A 394 3.71 -10.53 -21.75
CA THR A 394 3.28 -9.17 -22.08
C THR A 394 1.88 -9.17 -22.69
N ALA A 395 1.15 -8.06 -22.55
CA ALA A 395 -0.21 -7.89 -23.05
C ALA A 395 -0.37 -8.11 -24.58
N GLU A 396 0.73 -8.19 -25.33
CA GLU A 396 0.75 -8.45 -26.77
C GLU A 396 0.61 -9.94 -27.14
N GLN A 397 0.60 -10.85 -26.15
CA GLN A 397 0.54 -12.32 -26.36
C GLN A 397 -0.77 -12.94 -25.86
N GLN A 398 -1.77 -12.16 -25.56
CA GLN A 398 -3.15 -12.57 -25.24
C GLN A 398 -4.09 -12.02 -26.28
#